data_bc832a61d879b89c283602c808f8655d
#
_entry.id   bc832a61d879b89c283602c808f8655d
#
_cell.length_a   1.000
_cell.length_b   1.000
_cell.length_c   1.000
_cell.angle_alpha   90.00
_cell.angle_beta   90.00
_cell.angle_gamma   90.00
#
_symmetry.space_group_name_H-M   'P 1'
#
loop_
_entity.id
_entity.type
_entity.pdbx_description
1 polymer ?
#
loop_
_entity_poly.entity_id
_entity_poly.type
_entity_poly.pdbx_seq_one_letter_code
_entity_poly.pdbx_strand_id
1 'polypeptide(L)'
;MRRQVTLCYLAALFVLAGCGGNSGSATLKVTRDRGQHVLLVARIPAGLTAMQALERKAKVTTSYGGRFVVAINGLASAPHHDWFYFVNGVEADRSAVEVRLRGGDTEWWDYRAWTNPNAPQGAP
;
A
#
# COMPACT_ATOMS: atom_id res chain seq x y z
N MET A 1 11.13 17.08 66.31
CA MET A 1 11.73 16.63 65.05
C MET A 1 10.63 16.50 64.00
N ARG A 2 10.55 17.42 63.09
CA ARG A 2 9.59 17.34 61.98
C ARG A 2 10.30 16.74 60.77
N ARG A 3 9.88 15.55 60.34
CA ARG A 3 10.32 14.98 59.10
C ARG A 3 9.52 15.62 57.98
N GLN A 4 10.19 16.38 57.14
CA GLN A 4 9.58 16.83 55.89
C GLN A 4 9.62 15.69 54.90
N VAL A 5 8.43 15.25 54.48
CA VAL A 5 8.29 14.30 53.39
C VAL A 5 8.28 15.12 52.09
N THR A 6 9.38 15.08 51.37
CA THR A 6 9.49 15.69 50.06
C THR A 6 8.75 14.78 49.07
N LEU A 7 7.58 15.20 48.64
CA LEU A 7 6.83 14.52 47.60
C LEU A 7 7.48 14.86 46.26
N CYS A 8 8.25 13.94 45.72
CA CYS A 8 8.71 14.04 44.33
C CYS A 8 7.52 13.75 43.42
N TYR A 9 6.97 14.79 42.82
CA TYR A 9 6.07 14.64 41.67
C TYR A 9 6.90 14.26 40.46
N LEU A 10 6.82 12.99 40.07
CA LEU A 10 7.30 12.53 38.75
C LEU A 10 6.26 13.01 37.75
N ALA A 11 6.56 14.12 37.07
CA ALA A 11 5.81 14.53 35.92
C ALA A 11 6.14 13.56 34.79
N ALA A 12 5.24 12.61 34.54
CA ALA A 12 5.30 11.77 33.35
C ALA A 12 5.02 12.66 32.13
N LEU A 13 6.08 13.07 31.44
CA LEU A 13 5.95 13.67 30.11
C LEU A 13 5.45 12.58 29.16
N PHE A 14 4.16 12.60 28.88
CA PHE A 14 3.62 11.91 27.73
C PHE A 14 4.09 12.66 26.47
N VAL A 15 5.16 12.19 25.88
CA VAL A 15 5.52 12.61 24.52
C VAL A 15 4.52 11.94 23.58
N LEU A 16 3.49 12.67 23.19
CA LEU A 16 2.66 12.33 22.06
C LEU A 16 3.55 12.43 20.82
N ALA A 17 4.12 11.30 20.40
CA ALA A 17 4.76 11.22 19.12
C ALA A 17 3.69 11.49 18.06
N GLY A 18 3.74 12.67 17.44
CA GLY A 18 2.84 13.03 16.37
C GLY A 18 2.95 12.00 15.25
N CYS A 19 1.80 11.45 14.80
CA CYS A 19 1.75 10.55 13.67
C CYS A 19 2.12 11.33 12.41
N GLY A 20 3.41 11.32 12.01
CA GLY A 20 3.81 11.74 10.68
C GLY A 20 3.22 10.78 9.63
N GLY A 21 2.92 11.25 8.38
CA GLY A 21 2.35 10.44 7.31
C GLY A 21 3.17 9.20 6.91
N ASN A 22 4.42 9.04 7.43
CA ASN A 22 5.32 7.91 7.19
C ASN A 22 5.35 6.91 8.34
N SER A 23 4.60 7.13 9.42
CA SER A 23 4.49 6.21 10.54
C SER A 23 3.27 5.32 10.39
N GLY A 24 3.31 4.15 11.02
CA GLY A 24 2.24 3.18 11.00
C GLY A 24 2.36 2.16 9.87
N SER A 25 1.25 1.65 9.44
CA SER A 25 1.17 0.61 8.43
C SER A 25 0.12 0.92 7.37
N ALA A 26 0.34 0.38 6.18
CA ALA A 26 -0.61 0.34 5.09
C ALA A 26 -1.04 -1.12 4.83
N THR A 27 -2.09 -1.30 4.05
CA THR A 27 -2.57 -2.61 3.64
C THR A 27 -2.30 -2.80 2.15
N LEU A 28 -1.73 -3.96 1.80
CA LEU A 28 -1.59 -4.42 0.43
C LEU A 28 -2.63 -5.49 0.15
N LYS A 29 -3.39 -5.33 -0.92
CA LYS A 29 -4.31 -6.36 -1.43
C LYS A 29 -3.96 -6.66 -2.88
N VAL A 30 -3.95 -7.95 -3.22
CA VAL A 30 -3.79 -8.43 -4.59
C VAL A 30 -4.96 -9.36 -4.88
N THR A 31 -5.70 -9.06 -5.91
CA THR A 31 -6.89 -9.80 -6.32
C THR A 31 -6.91 -10.02 -7.82
N ARG A 32 -7.88 -10.77 -8.30
CA ARG A 32 -8.23 -10.84 -9.71
C ARG A 32 -9.74 -10.82 -9.89
N ASP A 33 -10.15 -10.61 -11.13
CA ASP A 33 -11.55 -10.62 -11.54
C ASP A 33 -12.42 -9.63 -10.74
N ARG A 34 -11.95 -8.39 -10.65
CA ARG A 34 -12.60 -7.29 -9.95
C ARG A 34 -12.84 -7.59 -8.46
N GLY A 35 -11.81 -8.13 -7.82
CA GLY A 35 -11.84 -8.44 -6.40
C GLY A 35 -12.52 -9.75 -6.02
N GLN A 36 -13.03 -10.52 -6.99
CA GLN A 36 -13.74 -11.77 -6.72
C GLN A 36 -12.83 -12.86 -6.14
N HIS A 37 -11.55 -12.85 -6.52
CA HIS A 37 -10.57 -13.81 -6.04
C HIS A 37 -9.42 -13.09 -5.33
N VAL A 38 -9.32 -13.28 -4.03
CA VAL A 38 -8.24 -12.72 -3.21
C VAL A 38 -7.01 -13.61 -3.34
N LEU A 39 -5.91 -13.04 -3.80
CA LEU A 39 -4.63 -13.72 -3.97
C LEU A 39 -3.68 -13.45 -2.81
N LEU A 40 -3.69 -12.23 -2.27
CA LEU A 40 -2.81 -11.81 -1.19
C LEU A 40 -3.44 -10.65 -0.41
N VAL A 41 -3.34 -10.70 0.91
CA VAL A 41 -3.58 -9.55 1.79
C VAL A 41 -2.44 -9.50 2.80
N ALA A 42 -1.80 -8.35 2.91
CA ALA A 42 -0.67 -8.17 3.81
C ALA A 42 -0.64 -6.76 4.41
N ARG A 43 -0.07 -6.66 5.60
CA ARG A 43 0.28 -5.39 6.22
C ARG A 43 1.71 -5.04 5.83
N ILE A 44 1.94 -3.79 5.48
CA ILE A 44 3.24 -3.25 5.08
C ILE A 44 3.53 -1.96 5.85
N PRO A 45 4.82 -1.65 6.11
CA PRO A 45 5.18 -0.38 6.73
C PRO A 45 4.76 0.80 5.85
N ALA A 46 4.25 1.86 6.46
CA ALA A 46 4.05 3.14 5.78
C ALA A 46 5.40 3.76 5.38
N GLY A 47 5.37 4.65 4.40
CA GLY A 47 6.55 5.35 3.91
C GLY A 47 7.25 4.71 2.72
N LEU A 48 6.86 3.49 2.34
CA LEU A 48 7.32 2.85 1.11
C LEU A 48 6.56 3.40 -0.10
N THR A 49 7.19 3.32 -1.27
CA THR A 49 6.41 3.49 -2.50
C THR A 49 5.49 2.29 -2.71
N ALA A 50 4.42 2.47 -3.49
CA ALA A 50 3.51 1.37 -3.81
C ALA A 50 4.25 0.19 -4.44
N MET A 51 5.24 0.45 -5.30
CA MET A 51 6.08 -0.59 -5.88
C MET A 51 6.91 -1.32 -4.83
N GLN A 52 7.58 -0.60 -3.94
CA GLN A 52 8.37 -1.19 -2.86
C GLN A 52 7.51 -2.06 -1.93
N ALA A 53 6.31 -1.59 -1.62
CA ALA A 53 5.36 -2.32 -0.80
C ALA A 53 4.95 -3.65 -1.47
N LEU A 54 4.62 -3.61 -2.75
CA LEU A 54 4.28 -4.81 -3.52
C LEU A 54 5.45 -5.80 -3.56
N GLU A 55 6.66 -5.32 -3.86
CA GLU A 55 7.87 -6.15 -3.95
C GLU A 55 8.25 -6.80 -2.62
N ARG A 56 7.84 -6.23 -1.49
CA ARG A 56 8.05 -6.84 -0.18
C ARG A 56 7.30 -8.15 0.03
N LYS A 57 6.17 -8.33 -0.65
CA LYS A 57 5.24 -9.43 -0.40
C LYS A 57 5.02 -10.32 -1.61
N ALA A 58 5.44 -9.89 -2.79
CA ALA A 58 5.22 -10.61 -4.02
C ALA A 58 6.44 -10.54 -4.94
N LYS A 59 6.55 -11.53 -5.82
CA LYS A 59 7.50 -11.48 -6.92
C LYS A 59 6.89 -10.63 -8.04
N VAL A 60 7.55 -9.53 -8.38
CA VAL A 60 7.07 -8.58 -9.37
C VAL A 60 7.96 -8.60 -10.59
N THR A 61 7.36 -8.70 -11.77
CA THR A 61 8.01 -8.49 -13.05
C THR A 61 7.56 -7.16 -13.61
N THR A 62 8.49 -6.34 -14.05
CA THR A 62 8.24 -4.99 -14.54
C THR A 62 8.76 -4.80 -15.95
N SER A 63 8.28 -3.73 -16.60
CA SER A 63 8.76 -3.24 -17.90
C SER A 63 9.04 -1.73 -17.83
N TYR A 64 9.60 -1.17 -18.91
CA TYR A 64 9.92 0.25 -19.01
C TYR A 64 10.77 0.77 -17.84
N GLY A 65 11.90 0.10 -17.58
CA GLY A 65 12.82 0.51 -16.53
C GLY A 65 12.27 0.36 -15.12
N GLY A 66 11.37 -0.58 -14.89
CA GLY A 66 10.80 -0.85 -13.58
C GLY A 66 9.55 -0.04 -13.25
N ARG A 67 9.00 0.70 -14.21
CA ARG A 67 7.88 1.61 -13.95
C ARG A 67 6.50 0.96 -14.03
N PHE A 68 6.36 -0.13 -14.78
CA PHE A 68 5.08 -0.80 -15.00
C PHE A 68 5.13 -2.25 -14.57
N VAL A 69 4.13 -2.69 -13.84
CA VAL A 69 3.97 -4.08 -13.43
C VAL A 69 3.37 -4.88 -14.57
N VAL A 70 4.05 -5.93 -14.99
CA VAL A 70 3.57 -6.85 -16.03
C VAL A 70 3.23 -8.23 -15.47
N ALA A 71 3.75 -8.60 -14.32
CA ALA A 71 3.37 -9.84 -13.64
C ALA A 71 3.52 -9.71 -12.12
N ILE A 72 2.62 -10.34 -11.39
CA ILE A 72 2.70 -10.50 -9.94
C ILE A 72 2.59 -12.01 -9.64
N ASN A 73 3.59 -12.56 -8.96
CA ASN A 73 3.68 -13.99 -8.63
C ASN A 73 3.42 -14.91 -9.83
N GLY A 74 3.94 -14.52 -11.00
CA GLY A 74 3.83 -15.29 -12.23
C GLY A 74 2.53 -15.10 -13.02
N LEU A 75 1.55 -14.38 -12.50
CA LEU A 75 0.34 -14.01 -13.26
C LEU A 75 0.66 -12.79 -14.13
N ALA A 76 0.85 -13.01 -15.39
CA ALA A 76 1.31 -12.01 -16.34
C ALA A 76 0.17 -11.37 -17.14
N SER A 77 0.36 -10.10 -17.52
CA SER A 77 -0.49 -9.43 -18.50
C SER A 77 -0.63 -10.28 -19.77
N ALA A 78 -1.83 -10.27 -20.32
CA ALA A 78 -2.20 -11.03 -21.51
C ALA A 78 -3.07 -10.14 -22.40
N PRO A 79 -3.40 -10.54 -23.64
CA PRO A 79 -4.33 -9.78 -24.46
C PRO A 79 -5.65 -9.49 -23.71
N HIS A 80 -6.00 -8.21 -23.60
CA HIS A 80 -7.19 -7.72 -22.90
C HIS A 80 -7.24 -8.06 -21.39
N HIS A 81 -6.11 -8.39 -20.76
CA HIS A 81 -5.98 -8.61 -19.33
C HIS A 81 -4.74 -7.90 -18.81
N ASP A 82 -4.92 -7.07 -17.79
CA ASP A 82 -3.84 -6.32 -17.19
C ASP A 82 -3.98 -6.17 -15.68
N TRP A 83 -2.89 -5.73 -15.08
CA TRP A 83 -2.83 -5.29 -13.69
C TRP A 83 -3.21 -3.83 -13.59
N PHE A 84 -4.22 -3.54 -12.81
CA PHE A 84 -4.60 -2.18 -12.41
C PHE A 84 -4.37 -2.01 -10.92
N TYR A 85 -3.97 -0.83 -10.49
CA TYR A 85 -3.84 -0.59 -9.06
C TYR A 85 -4.56 0.67 -8.61
N PHE A 86 -4.98 0.62 -7.35
CA PHE A 86 -5.81 1.62 -6.71
C PHE A 86 -5.20 1.96 -5.36
N VAL A 87 -5.28 3.21 -4.96
CA VAL A 87 -4.94 3.66 -3.63
C VAL A 87 -6.18 4.27 -3.00
N ASN A 88 -6.60 3.71 -1.87
CA ASN A 88 -7.83 4.10 -1.18
C ASN A 88 -9.07 4.13 -2.08
N GLY A 89 -9.19 3.14 -2.96
CA GLY A 89 -10.33 2.99 -3.86
C GLY A 89 -10.31 3.86 -5.12
N VAL A 90 -9.24 4.61 -5.35
CA VAL A 90 -9.07 5.45 -6.54
C VAL A 90 -8.01 4.85 -7.44
N GLU A 91 -8.33 4.68 -8.73
CA GLU A 91 -7.35 4.24 -9.72
C GLU A 91 -6.17 5.19 -9.74
N ALA A 92 -4.96 4.63 -9.62
CA ALA A 92 -3.76 5.44 -9.62
C ALA A 92 -3.46 5.97 -11.03
N ASP A 93 -3.18 7.25 -11.13
CA ASP A 93 -2.81 7.95 -12.36
C ASP A 93 -1.29 8.08 -12.55
N ARG A 94 -0.52 7.51 -11.63
CA ARG A 94 0.94 7.52 -11.65
C ARG A 94 1.50 6.12 -11.49
N SER A 95 2.73 5.94 -11.98
CA SER A 95 3.46 4.70 -11.72
C SER A 95 3.61 4.45 -10.22
N ALA A 96 3.53 3.19 -9.83
CA ALA A 96 3.68 2.76 -8.43
C ALA A 96 5.06 3.12 -7.82
N VAL A 97 6.05 3.41 -8.64
CA VAL A 97 7.37 3.91 -8.17
C VAL A 97 7.32 5.36 -7.68
N GLU A 98 6.25 6.10 -8.03
CA GLU A 98 6.09 7.52 -7.68
C GLU A 98 5.11 7.75 -6.53
N VAL A 99 4.28 6.77 -6.18
CA VAL A 99 3.25 6.89 -5.16
C VAL A 99 3.78 6.36 -3.83
N ARG A 100 3.86 7.23 -2.84
CA ARG A 100 4.28 6.87 -1.48
C ARG A 100 3.07 6.60 -0.61
N LEU A 101 3.07 5.46 0.06
CA LEU A 101 2.00 5.06 0.95
C LEU A 101 2.14 5.70 2.32
N ARG A 102 1.03 6.13 2.87
CA ARG A 102 0.89 6.69 4.22
C ARG A 102 0.26 5.66 5.15
N GLY A 103 0.38 5.89 6.45
CA GLY A 103 -0.33 5.08 7.44
C GLY A 103 -1.84 5.10 7.19
N GLY A 104 -2.45 3.93 7.18
CA GLY A 104 -3.87 3.74 6.90
C GLY A 104 -4.23 3.57 5.43
N ASP A 105 -3.28 3.79 4.50
CA ASP A 105 -3.56 3.60 3.08
C ASP A 105 -3.80 2.13 2.75
N THR A 106 -4.66 1.90 1.76
CA THR A 106 -4.84 0.61 1.11
C THR A 106 -4.37 0.69 -0.33
N GLU A 107 -3.37 -0.10 -0.66
CA GLU A 107 -2.90 -0.35 -2.02
C GLU A 107 -3.56 -1.63 -2.51
N TRP A 108 -4.25 -1.56 -3.64
CA TRP A 108 -4.99 -2.69 -4.19
C TRP A 108 -4.62 -2.94 -5.64
N TRP A 109 -4.03 -4.08 -5.94
CA TRP A 109 -3.74 -4.56 -7.29
C TRP A 109 -4.79 -5.56 -7.70
N ASP A 110 -5.36 -5.39 -8.90
CA ASP A 110 -6.37 -6.31 -9.42
C ASP A 110 -6.06 -6.67 -10.88
N TYR A 111 -5.99 -7.96 -11.13
CA TYR A 111 -5.82 -8.50 -12.48
C TYR A 111 -7.19 -8.71 -13.10
N ARG A 112 -7.47 -7.98 -14.18
CA ARG A 112 -8.79 -8.02 -14.79
C ARG A 112 -8.77 -7.90 -16.31
N ALA A 113 -9.84 -8.40 -16.92
CA ALA A 113 -10.14 -8.12 -18.31
C ALA A 113 -10.57 -6.67 -18.52
N TRP A 114 -10.20 -6.10 -19.66
CA TRP A 114 -10.64 -4.78 -20.08
C TRP A 114 -11.10 -4.80 -21.55
N THR A 115 -12.03 -3.91 -21.91
CA THR A 115 -12.49 -3.70 -23.28
C THR A 115 -11.91 -2.42 -23.88
N ASN A 116 -11.68 -1.41 -23.04
CA ASN A 116 -11.01 -0.15 -23.40
C ASN A 116 -9.97 0.18 -22.31
N PRO A 117 -8.68 0.11 -22.64
CA PRO A 117 -7.63 0.35 -21.63
C PRO A 117 -7.58 1.79 -21.15
N ASN A 118 -8.12 2.73 -21.91
CA ASN A 118 -8.15 4.15 -21.57
C ASN A 118 -9.41 4.57 -20.80
N ALA A 119 -10.35 3.67 -20.62
CA ALA A 119 -11.52 3.94 -19.79
C ALA A 119 -11.13 3.89 -18.30
N PRO A 120 -11.70 4.79 -17.45
CA PRO A 120 -11.49 4.71 -16.02
C PRO A 120 -11.88 3.34 -15.47
N GLN A 121 -11.02 2.78 -14.65
CA GLN A 121 -11.27 1.51 -13.99
C GLN A 121 -11.84 1.75 -12.60
N GLY A 122 -12.98 1.17 -12.32
CA GLY A 122 -13.54 1.20 -10.97
C GLY A 122 -12.74 0.29 -10.03
N ALA A 123 -12.59 0.71 -8.78
CA ALA A 123 -12.00 -0.15 -7.75
C ALA A 123 -12.83 -1.43 -7.58
N PRO A 124 -12.17 -2.51 -7.20
CA PRO A 124 -12.85 -3.76 -6.85
C PRO A 124 -13.83 -3.62 -5.72
#